data_91fd2d32deca6e6ed41303bb0526217e
#
_entry.id   91fd2d32deca6e6ed41303bb0526217e
#
_cell.length_a   1.000
_cell.length_b   1.000
_cell.length_c   1.000
_cell.angle_alpha   90.00
_cell.angle_beta   90.00
_cell.angle_gamma   90.00
#
_symmetry.space_group_name_H-M   'P 1'
#
loop_
_entity.id
_entity.type
_entity.pdbx_description
1 polymer ?
#
loop_
_entity_poly.entity_id
_entity_poly.type
_entity_poly.pdbx_seq_one_letter_code
_entity_poly.pdbx_strand_id
1 'polypeptide(L)'
;MLTFKMIIVFFGLIGMVTALVLDKMRPGMILFSVTVLFLCFGILTPKEILEGFSNKGMITVALLFLISEGVRQSGALGQLIKKLLPQEKTTVMKAQARMLPVISFVSAFLNNTPVVVIFAPIIKRWAESVCIPATKFLIPISYATILGGMCTLIGTSTNLVVDGMILDAGYKGFGMFELGRVGVFIALAGILYLLFFSSGLLPEARKNTADDEYV
;
A
#
# COMPACT_ATOMS: atom_id res chain seq x y z
N MET A 1 -25.92 -19.12 24.08
CA MET A 1 -25.76 -19.10 22.61
C MET A 1 -24.82 -17.99 22.13
N LEU A 2 -24.97 -16.74 22.61
CA LEU A 2 -24.13 -15.61 22.18
C LEU A 2 -22.64 -15.85 22.50
N THR A 3 -22.33 -16.29 23.73
CA THR A 3 -20.95 -16.56 24.18
C THR A 3 -20.25 -17.64 23.35
N PHE A 4 -20.96 -18.68 22.93
CA PHE A 4 -20.40 -19.75 22.08
C PHE A 4 -20.03 -19.24 20.68
N LYS A 5 -20.90 -18.43 20.07
CA LYS A 5 -20.61 -17.79 18.77
C LYS A 5 -19.40 -16.84 18.87
N MET A 6 -19.32 -16.07 19.95
CA MET A 6 -18.16 -15.17 20.19
C MET A 6 -16.85 -15.95 20.32
N ILE A 7 -16.85 -17.09 20.99
CA ILE A 7 -15.67 -17.95 21.12
C ILE A 7 -15.23 -18.48 19.76
N ILE A 8 -16.17 -18.97 18.93
CA ILE A 8 -15.85 -19.46 17.57
C ILE A 8 -15.27 -18.34 16.71
N VAL A 9 -15.84 -17.14 16.75
CA VAL A 9 -15.33 -15.99 16.02
C VAL A 9 -13.92 -15.65 16.47
N PHE A 10 -13.68 -15.59 17.77
CA PHE A 10 -12.35 -15.28 18.33
C PHE A 10 -11.29 -16.29 17.88
N PHE A 11 -11.55 -17.59 18.03
CA PHE A 11 -10.62 -18.63 17.59
C PHE A 11 -10.49 -18.70 16.07
N GLY A 12 -11.57 -18.44 15.33
CA GLY A 12 -11.56 -18.38 13.87
C GLY A 12 -10.67 -17.23 13.36
N LEU A 13 -10.75 -16.05 13.99
CA LEU A 13 -9.89 -14.91 13.64
C LEU A 13 -8.42 -15.17 14.02
N ILE A 14 -8.13 -15.73 15.18
CA ILE A 14 -6.77 -16.13 15.56
C ILE A 14 -6.21 -17.17 14.57
N GLY A 15 -7.00 -18.19 14.25
CA GLY A 15 -6.62 -19.21 13.27
C GLY A 15 -6.36 -18.62 11.89
N MET A 16 -7.18 -17.68 11.44
CA MET A 16 -7.01 -16.94 10.19
C MET A 16 -5.68 -16.18 10.17
N VAL A 17 -5.41 -15.37 11.20
CA VAL A 17 -4.17 -14.58 11.30
C VAL A 17 -2.96 -15.52 11.35
N THR A 18 -3.03 -16.59 12.14
CA THR A 18 -1.95 -17.60 12.23
C THR A 18 -1.68 -18.25 10.87
N ALA A 19 -2.74 -18.64 10.15
CA ALA A 19 -2.60 -19.23 8.82
C ALA A 19 -2.01 -18.27 7.80
N LEU A 20 -2.37 -16.97 7.86
CA LEU A 20 -1.78 -15.93 7.02
C LEU A 20 -0.29 -15.70 7.31
N VAL A 21 0.10 -15.70 8.59
CA VAL A 21 1.50 -15.54 9.02
C VAL A 21 2.36 -16.74 8.61
N LEU A 22 1.80 -17.94 8.63
CA LEU A 22 2.51 -19.16 8.22
C LEU A 22 2.77 -19.23 6.70
N ASP A 23 2.07 -18.43 5.91
CA ASP A 23 2.22 -18.26 4.45
C ASP A 23 2.27 -19.59 3.65
N LYS A 24 1.59 -20.64 4.15
CA LYS A 24 1.54 -21.97 3.50
C LYS A 24 0.44 -22.09 2.45
N MET A 25 -0.54 -21.21 2.48
CA MET A 25 -1.72 -21.22 1.59
C MET A 25 -1.98 -19.81 1.05
N ARG A 26 -2.60 -19.74 -0.13
CA ARG A 26 -2.99 -18.44 -0.72
C ARG A 26 -3.97 -17.71 0.20
N PRO A 27 -3.74 -16.41 0.50
CA PRO A 27 -4.59 -15.64 1.43
C PRO A 27 -6.09 -15.73 1.12
N GLY A 28 -6.47 -15.72 -0.16
CA GLY A 28 -7.86 -15.84 -0.57
C GLY A 28 -8.50 -17.18 -0.15
N MET A 29 -7.74 -18.29 -0.18
CA MET A 29 -8.25 -19.59 0.28
C MET A 29 -8.46 -19.61 1.80
N ILE A 30 -7.54 -19.00 2.55
CA ILE A 30 -7.66 -18.89 4.02
C ILE A 30 -8.91 -18.09 4.38
N LEU A 31 -9.08 -16.90 3.78
CA LEU A 31 -10.24 -16.06 4.02
C LEU A 31 -11.55 -16.77 3.64
N PHE A 32 -11.60 -17.41 2.47
CA PHE A 32 -12.76 -18.16 2.02
C PHE A 32 -13.11 -19.31 2.96
N SER A 33 -12.11 -20.10 3.42
CA SER A 33 -12.32 -21.20 4.34
C SER A 33 -12.89 -20.74 5.69
N VAL A 34 -12.40 -19.61 6.23
CA VAL A 34 -12.93 -19.04 7.48
C VAL A 34 -14.36 -18.53 7.28
N THR A 35 -14.67 -17.90 6.14
CA THR A 35 -16.02 -17.46 5.81
C THR A 35 -17.00 -18.64 5.73
N VAL A 36 -16.61 -19.73 5.06
CA VAL A 36 -17.39 -20.97 4.98
C VAL A 36 -17.58 -21.58 6.36
N LEU A 37 -16.54 -21.59 7.19
CA LEU A 37 -16.63 -22.07 8.57
C LEU A 37 -17.67 -21.26 9.36
N PHE A 38 -17.66 -19.95 9.29
CA PHE A 38 -18.63 -19.10 9.97
C PHE A 38 -20.06 -19.29 9.44
N LEU A 39 -20.22 -19.57 8.14
CA LEU A 39 -21.49 -19.95 7.55
C LEU A 39 -22.01 -21.28 8.13
N CYS A 40 -21.17 -22.31 8.20
CA CYS A 40 -21.55 -23.61 8.72
C CYS A 40 -21.93 -23.58 10.21
N PHE A 41 -21.30 -22.72 11.00
CA PHE A 41 -21.66 -22.51 12.41
C PHE A 41 -22.84 -21.56 12.61
N GLY A 42 -23.48 -21.08 11.53
CA GLY A 42 -24.63 -20.16 11.61
C GLY A 42 -24.28 -18.82 12.27
N ILE A 43 -23.02 -18.38 12.12
CA ILE A 43 -22.56 -17.06 12.57
C ILE A 43 -22.87 -16.03 11.49
N LEU A 44 -22.58 -16.37 10.23
CA LEU A 44 -22.92 -15.57 9.05
C LEU A 44 -24.05 -16.24 8.29
N THR A 45 -24.92 -15.42 7.70
CA THR A 45 -25.94 -15.85 6.76
C THR A 45 -25.43 -15.72 5.33
N PRO A 46 -25.96 -16.48 4.35
CA PRO A 46 -25.61 -16.31 2.94
C PRO A 46 -25.83 -14.86 2.45
N LYS A 47 -26.86 -14.19 2.96
CA LYS A 47 -27.17 -12.81 2.63
C LYS A 47 -26.07 -11.85 3.08
N GLU A 48 -25.61 -11.95 4.32
CA GLU A 48 -24.51 -11.11 4.87
C GLU A 48 -23.20 -11.32 4.11
N ILE A 49 -22.91 -12.54 3.68
CA ILE A 49 -21.73 -12.82 2.85
C ILE A 49 -21.84 -12.09 1.50
N LEU A 50 -23.00 -12.17 0.84
CA LEU A 50 -23.22 -11.51 -0.45
C LEU A 50 -23.21 -9.98 -0.32
N GLU A 51 -23.77 -9.43 0.76
CA GLU A 51 -23.73 -8.00 1.08
C GLU A 51 -22.29 -7.49 1.20
N GLY A 52 -21.37 -8.28 1.79
CA GLY A 52 -19.95 -7.94 1.85
C GLY A 52 -19.30 -7.76 0.47
N PHE A 53 -19.68 -8.59 -0.52
CA PHE A 53 -19.21 -8.44 -1.90
C PHE A 53 -19.87 -7.26 -2.65
N SER A 54 -21.08 -6.84 -2.23
CA SER A 54 -21.83 -5.74 -2.82
C SER A 54 -21.54 -4.38 -2.18
N ASN A 55 -20.68 -4.34 -1.16
CA ASN A 55 -20.30 -3.11 -0.49
C ASN A 55 -19.67 -2.11 -1.46
N LYS A 56 -20.14 -0.86 -1.44
CA LYS A 56 -19.68 0.21 -2.34
C LYS A 56 -18.17 0.42 -2.28
N GLY A 57 -17.60 0.37 -1.08
CA GLY A 57 -16.15 0.50 -0.88
C GLY A 57 -15.38 -0.61 -1.60
N MET A 58 -15.82 -1.87 -1.49
CA MET A 58 -15.19 -3.02 -2.15
C MET A 58 -15.27 -2.92 -3.67
N ILE A 59 -16.41 -2.54 -4.21
CA ILE A 59 -16.59 -2.33 -5.66
C ILE A 59 -15.69 -1.20 -6.15
N THR A 60 -15.62 -0.10 -5.41
CA THR A 60 -14.74 1.03 -5.74
C THR A 60 -13.27 0.61 -5.73
N VAL A 61 -12.82 -0.17 -4.75
CA VAL A 61 -11.46 -0.73 -4.71
C VAL A 61 -11.18 -1.56 -5.97
N ALA A 62 -12.10 -2.47 -6.34
CA ALA A 62 -11.94 -3.30 -7.53
C ALA A 62 -11.80 -2.46 -8.82
N LEU A 63 -12.64 -1.44 -8.99
CA LEU A 63 -12.58 -0.52 -10.13
C LEU A 63 -11.29 0.30 -10.14
N LEU A 64 -10.84 0.77 -8.99
CA LEU A 64 -9.56 1.50 -8.88
C LEU A 64 -8.35 0.63 -9.21
N PHE A 65 -8.39 -0.67 -8.90
CA PHE A 65 -7.33 -1.59 -9.35
C PHE A 65 -7.30 -1.70 -10.88
N LEU A 66 -8.46 -1.78 -11.54
CA LEU A 66 -8.53 -1.80 -13.01
C LEU A 66 -7.99 -0.51 -13.62
N ILE A 67 -8.38 0.65 -13.09
CA ILE A 67 -7.88 1.95 -13.54
C ILE A 67 -6.36 2.04 -13.32
N SER A 68 -5.87 1.64 -12.15
CA SER A 68 -4.45 1.66 -11.82
C SER A 68 -3.63 0.76 -12.77
N GLU A 69 -4.18 -0.38 -13.17
CA GLU A 69 -3.56 -1.26 -14.15
C GLU A 69 -3.49 -0.60 -15.54
N GLY A 70 -4.56 0.08 -15.96
CA GLY A 70 -4.55 0.88 -17.19
C GLY A 70 -3.49 1.98 -17.18
N VAL A 71 -3.37 2.71 -16.08
CA VAL A 71 -2.33 3.74 -15.89
C VAL A 71 -0.93 3.12 -15.91
N ARG A 72 -0.75 1.95 -15.31
CA ARG A 72 0.52 1.21 -15.33
C ARG A 72 0.90 0.82 -16.77
N GLN A 73 -0.03 0.29 -17.53
CA GLN A 73 0.20 -0.14 -18.92
C GLN A 73 0.49 1.03 -19.87
N SER A 74 -0.05 2.21 -19.60
CA SER A 74 0.22 3.42 -20.41
C SER A 74 1.68 3.89 -20.33
N GLY A 75 2.42 3.47 -19.32
CA GLY A 75 3.81 3.89 -19.07
C GLY A 75 3.98 5.37 -18.66
N ALA A 76 2.89 6.13 -18.52
CA ALA A 76 2.92 7.56 -18.19
C ALA A 76 3.66 7.86 -16.88
N LEU A 77 3.42 7.05 -15.84
CA LEU A 77 4.10 7.20 -14.56
C LEU A 77 5.61 6.94 -14.65
N GLY A 78 5.99 5.96 -15.48
CA GLY A 78 7.40 5.67 -15.75
C GLY A 78 8.12 6.83 -16.43
N GLN A 79 7.45 7.52 -17.36
CA GLN A 79 7.99 8.71 -18.00
C GLN A 79 8.08 9.89 -17.02
N LEU A 80 7.07 10.07 -16.18
CA LEU A 80 7.05 11.10 -15.15
C LEU A 80 8.26 11.00 -14.23
N ILE A 81 8.49 9.80 -13.66
CA ILE A 81 9.59 9.63 -12.71
C ILE A 81 10.96 9.77 -13.39
N LYS A 82 11.12 9.30 -14.63
CA LYS A 82 12.38 9.46 -15.38
C LYS A 82 12.75 10.93 -15.59
N LYS A 83 11.76 11.82 -15.80
CA LYS A 83 11.99 13.27 -15.91
C LYS A 83 12.38 13.92 -14.59
N LEU A 84 11.97 13.34 -13.46
CA LEU A 84 12.27 13.86 -12.12
C LEU A 84 13.64 13.39 -11.61
N LEU A 85 14.13 12.26 -12.12
CA LEU A 85 15.42 11.69 -11.72
C LEU A 85 16.56 12.53 -12.25
N PRO A 86 17.49 13.01 -11.39
CA PRO A 86 18.69 13.73 -11.84
C PRO A 86 19.55 12.82 -12.73
N GLN A 87 20.05 13.36 -13.83
CA GLN A 87 20.96 12.63 -14.74
C GLN A 87 22.43 12.74 -14.32
N GLU A 88 22.76 13.72 -13.48
CA GLU A 88 24.09 13.97 -12.99
C GLU A 88 24.28 13.44 -11.56
N LYS A 89 25.54 13.39 -11.09
CA LYS A 89 25.88 13.05 -9.71
C LYS A 89 25.12 13.95 -8.74
N THR A 90 24.31 13.36 -7.89
CA THR A 90 23.46 14.04 -6.94
C THR A 90 23.60 13.45 -5.55
N THR A 91 23.22 14.21 -4.53
CA THR A 91 23.15 13.68 -3.16
C THR A 91 21.84 12.95 -2.95
N VAL A 92 21.83 11.93 -2.07
CA VAL A 92 20.64 11.17 -1.69
C VAL A 92 19.49 12.10 -1.32
N MET A 93 19.76 13.10 -0.48
CA MET A 93 18.77 14.06 0.00
C MET A 93 18.14 14.88 -1.14
N LYS A 94 18.94 15.36 -2.11
CA LYS A 94 18.40 16.14 -3.25
C LYS A 94 17.54 15.27 -4.16
N ALA A 95 17.92 14.01 -4.38
CA ALA A 95 17.12 13.09 -5.17
C ALA A 95 15.80 12.76 -4.45
N GLN A 96 15.85 12.44 -3.16
CA GLN A 96 14.66 12.19 -2.36
C GLN A 96 13.73 13.41 -2.31
N ALA A 97 14.26 14.62 -2.14
CA ALA A 97 13.47 15.84 -2.10
C ALA A 97 12.67 16.11 -3.39
N ARG A 98 13.17 15.64 -4.53
CA ARG A 98 12.43 15.73 -5.81
C ARG A 98 11.42 14.60 -5.99
N MET A 99 11.76 13.39 -5.55
CA MET A 99 10.98 12.18 -5.82
C MET A 99 9.84 11.97 -4.81
N LEU A 100 10.13 12.07 -3.50
CA LEU A 100 9.17 11.69 -2.47
C LEU A 100 7.86 12.52 -2.51
N PRO A 101 7.90 13.86 -2.68
CA PRO A 101 6.66 14.63 -2.78
C PRO A 101 5.81 14.25 -4.00
N VAL A 102 6.45 13.99 -5.13
CA VAL A 102 5.73 13.61 -6.36
C VAL A 102 5.14 12.21 -6.23
N ILE A 103 5.88 11.27 -5.67
CA ILE A 103 5.40 9.91 -5.43
C ILE A 103 4.22 9.93 -4.45
N SER A 104 4.34 10.70 -3.37
CA SER A 104 3.26 10.88 -2.40
C SER A 104 2.02 11.50 -3.05
N PHE A 105 2.19 12.52 -3.89
CA PHE A 105 1.09 13.13 -4.62
C PHE A 105 0.41 12.14 -5.59
N VAL A 106 1.17 11.37 -6.35
CA VAL A 106 0.62 10.34 -7.25
C VAL A 106 -0.14 9.28 -6.45
N SER A 107 0.40 8.86 -5.31
CA SER A 107 -0.21 7.85 -4.44
C SER A 107 -1.48 8.34 -3.74
N ALA A 108 -1.68 9.64 -3.63
CA ALA A 108 -2.95 10.19 -3.14
C ALA A 108 -4.14 9.87 -4.07
N PHE A 109 -3.89 9.61 -5.36
CA PHE A 109 -4.92 9.32 -6.36
C PHE A 109 -4.86 7.90 -6.92
N LEU A 110 -3.74 7.20 -6.72
CA LEU A 110 -3.55 5.81 -7.12
C LEU A 110 -3.21 4.98 -5.89
N ASN A 111 -3.72 3.76 -5.85
CA ASN A 111 -3.43 2.86 -4.75
C ASN A 111 -1.91 2.65 -4.58
N ASN A 112 -1.45 2.52 -3.34
CA ASN A 112 -0.02 2.42 -2.98
C ASN A 112 0.71 1.31 -3.75
N THR A 113 0.11 0.13 -3.87
CA THR A 113 0.74 -1.05 -4.50
C THR A 113 1.14 -0.81 -5.95
N PRO A 114 0.27 -0.36 -6.88
CA PRO A 114 0.66 -0.02 -8.24
C PRO A 114 1.78 1.02 -8.31
N VAL A 115 1.74 2.04 -7.45
CA VAL A 115 2.74 3.11 -7.42
C VAL A 115 4.11 2.55 -7.08
N VAL A 116 4.22 1.74 -6.02
CA VAL A 116 5.48 1.10 -5.63
C VAL A 116 5.99 0.15 -6.71
N VAL A 117 5.12 -0.71 -7.26
CA VAL A 117 5.50 -1.68 -8.31
C VAL A 117 6.05 -1.01 -9.56
N ILE A 118 5.55 0.17 -9.92
CA ILE A 118 6.04 0.94 -11.08
C ILE A 118 7.33 1.66 -10.76
N PHE A 119 7.39 2.35 -9.63
CA PHE A 119 8.51 3.25 -9.34
C PHE A 119 9.75 2.53 -8.80
N ALA A 120 9.58 1.48 -7.99
CA ALA A 120 10.70 0.78 -7.37
C ALA A 120 11.74 0.24 -8.38
N PRO A 121 11.37 -0.47 -9.46
CA PRO A 121 12.33 -0.96 -10.42
C PRO A 121 13.02 0.16 -11.23
N ILE A 122 12.32 1.26 -11.52
CA ILE A 122 12.87 2.40 -12.26
C ILE A 122 13.91 3.10 -11.39
N ILE A 123 13.57 3.34 -10.13
CA ILE A 123 14.43 4.04 -9.17
C ILE A 123 15.63 3.16 -8.79
N LYS A 124 15.44 1.85 -8.67
CA LYS A 124 16.54 0.92 -8.45
C LYS A 124 17.58 1.02 -9.56
N ARG A 125 17.16 0.88 -10.83
CA ARG A 125 18.06 0.99 -11.99
C ARG A 125 18.77 2.35 -12.06
N TRP A 126 18.03 3.43 -11.75
CA TRP A 126 18.62 4.76 -11.71
C TRP A 126 19.65 4.90 -10.59
N ALA A 127 19.36 4.43 -9.37
CA ALA A 127 20.28 4.48 -8.24
C ALA A 127 21.58 3.72 -8.56
N GLU A 128 21.47 2.55 -9.20
CA GLU A 128 22.61 1.77 -9.69
C GLU A 128 23.43 2.57 -10.72
N SER A 129 22.79 3.28 -11.65
CA SER A 129 23.48 4.07 -12.69
C SER A 129 24.24 5.27 -12.14
N VAL A 130 23.83 5.81 -11.00
CA VAL A 130 24.54 6.93 -10.31
C VAL A 130 25.41 6.46 -9.15
N CYS A 131 25.61 5.13 -9.02
CA CYS A 131 26.42 4.50 -7.97
C CYS A 131 25.96 4.83 -6.53
N ILE A 132 24.64 4.97 -6.31
CA ILE A 132 24.05 5.16 -4.98
C ILE A 132 23.29 3.89 -4.59
N PRO A 133 23.43 3.38 -3.35
CA PRO A 133 22.68 2.21 -2.91
C PRO A 133 21.17 2.38 -3.04
N ALA A 134 20.50 1.46 -3.73
CA ALA A 134 19.05 1.51 -3.96
C ALA A 134 18.25 1.47 -2.65
N THR A 135 18.79 0.87 -1.58
CA THR A 135 18.19 0.83 -0.24
C THR A 135 17.87 2.22 0.32
N LYS A 136 18.70 3.23 -0.03
CA LYS A 136 18.47 4.63 0.37
C LYS A 136 17.21 5.25 -0.25
N PHE A 137 16.60 4.59 -1.26
CA PHE A 137 15.40 5.10 -1.94
C PHE A 137 14.20 4.19 -1.79
N LEU A 138 14.35 2.86 -1.83
CA LEU A 138 13.23 1.93 -1.88
C LEU A 138 12.35 1.99 -0.63
N ILE A 139 12.94 2.06 0.56
CA ILE A 139 12.21 2.19 1.82
C ILE A 139 11.50 3.55 1.90
N PRO A 140 12.17 4.70 1.69
CA PRO A 140 11.50 6.01 1.65
C PRO A 140 10.35 6.10 0.65
N ILE A 141 10.46 5.47 -0.51
CA ILE A 141 9.38 5.42 -1.51
C ILE A 141 8.14 4.72 -0.94
N SER A 142 8.33 3.57 -0.30
CA SER A 142 7.21 2.85 0.32
C SER A 142 6.50 3.70 1.37
N TYR A 143 7.25 4.39 2.22
CA TYR A 143 6.65 5.31 3.19
C TYR A 143 5.98 6.52 2.52
N ALA A 144 6.59 7.11 1.49
CA ALA A 144 5.99 8.23 0.77
C ALA A 144 4.66 7.86 0.10
N THR A 145 4.54 6.64 -0.44
CA THR A 145 3.26 6.17 -1.00
C THR A 145 2.19 6.01 0.09
N ILE A 146 2.54 5.46 1.24
CA ILE A 146 1.60 5.34 2.37
C ILE A 146 1.14 6.72 2.84
N LEU A 147 2.08 7.65 3.03
CA LEU A 147 1.79 9.02 3.45
C LEU A 147 0.88 9.74 2.43
N GLY A 148 1.12 9.54 1.13
CA GLY A 148 0.25 10.07 0.08
C GLY A 148 -1.14 9.44 0.10
N GLY A 149 -1.21 8.12 0.25
CA GLY A 149 -2.47 7.37 0.32
C GLY A 149 -3.39 7.79 1.47
N MET A 150 -2.84 8.35 2.54
CA MET A 150 -3.63 8.88 3.67
C MET A 150 -4.32 10.22 3.36
N CYS A 151 -3.93 10.92 2.29
CA CYS A 151 -4.42 12.26 2.01
C CYS A 151 -5.79 12.29 1.32
N THR A 152 -6.22 11.21 0.70
CA THR A 152 -7.52 11.14 0.02
C THR A 152 -8.26 9.85 0.32
N LEU A 153 -9.55 9.85 0.05
CA LEU A 153 -10.39 8.66 0.24
C LEU A 153 -9.97 7.52 -0.69
N ILE A 154 -9.54 7.79 -1.91
CA ILE A 154 -9.17 6.79 -2.92
C ILE A 154 -7.70 6.38 -2.89
N GLY A 155 -6.86 7.08 -2.14
CA GLY A 155 -5.41 6.84 -2.11
C GLY A 155 -5.02 5.49 -1.49
N THR A 156 -5.86 4.91 -0.64
CA THR A 156 -5.66 3.56 -0.12
C THR A 156 -6.98 2.80 0.01
N SER A 157 -6.94 1.49 -0.24
CA SER A 157 -8.11 0.61 -0.13
C SER A 157 -8.72 0.59 1.28
N THR A 158 -7.89 0.73 2.31
CA THR A 158 -8.37 0.75 3.70
C THR A 158 -9.36 1.89 3.94
N ASN A 159 -9.09 3.09 3.42
CA ASN A 159 -10.00 4.24 3.56
C ASN A 159 -11.37 3.95 2.93
N LEU A 160 -11.37 3.36 1.73
CA LEU A 160 -12.60 3.00 1.01
C LEU A 160 -13.41 1.91 1.71
N VAL A 161 -12.73 0.91 2.29
CA VAL A 161 -13.41 -0.15 3.05
C VAL A 161 -14.06 0.43 4.30
N VAL A 162 -13.33 1.26 5.04
CA VAL A 162 -13.87 1.93 6.23
C VAL A 162 -15.05 2.84 5.87
N ASP A 163 -14.92 3.61 4.79
CA ASP A 163 -16.03 4.47 4.30
C ASP A 163 -17.25 3.65 3.93
N GLY A 164 -17.07 2.52 3.24
CA GLY A 164 -18.14 1.60 2.91
C GLY A 164 -18.86 1.06 4.16
N MET A 165 -18.11 0.70 5.20
CA MET A 165 -18.67 0.23 6.47
C MET A 165 -19.46 1.33 7.21
N ILE A 166 -18.97 2.57 7.16
CA ILE A 166 -19.65 3.74 7.74
C ILE A 166 -20.98 3.99 7.04
N LEU A 167 -21.00 3.91 5.71
CA LEU A 167 -22.22 4.05 4.90
C LEU A 167 -23.23 2.93 5.20
N ASP A 168 -22.77 1.68 5.32
CA ASP A 168 -23.63 0.53 5.65
C ASP A 168 -24.21 0.64 7.07
N ALA A 169 -23.48 1.27 7.99
CA ALA A 169 -23.96 1.58 9.34
C ALA A 169 -24.97 2.77 9.38
N GLY A 170 -25.31 3.35 8.23
CA GLY A 170 -26.27 4.45 8.13
C GLY A 170 -25.71 5.83 8.44
N TYR A 171 -24.39 5.97 8.57
CA TYR A 171 -23.73 7.26 8.77
C TYR A 171 -23.36 7.89 7.43
N LYS A 172 -23.06 9.19 7.46
CA LYS A 172 -22.52 9.90 6.30
C LYS A 172 -21.08 9.48 6.06
N GLY A 173 -20.78 9.01 4.86
CA GLY A 173 -19.41 8.68 4.45
C GLY A 173 -18.49 9.91 4.33
N PHE A 174 -17.22 9.65 4.17
CA PHE A 174 -16.20 10.69 4.04
C PHE A 174 -16.24 11.38 2.66
N GLY A 175 -16.00 12.68 2.63
CA GLY A 175 -15.69 13.38 1.40
C GLY A 175 -14.29 13.00 0.87
N MET A 176 -14.09 13.11 -0.45
CA MET A 176 -12.84 12.68 -1.11
C MET A 176 -11.57 13.25 -0.48
N PHE A 177 -11.58 14.51 -0.02
CA PHE A 177 -10.44 15.21 0.57
C PHE A 177 -10.59 15.44 2.09
N GLU A 178 -11.60 14.87 2.71
CA GLU A 178 -11.86 15.09 4.14
C GLU A 178 -10.75 14.53 5.01
N LEU A 179 -10.25 13.35 4.66
CA LEU A 179 -9.07 12.73 5.29
C LEU A 179 -7.81 13.58 5.11
N GLY A 180 -7.73 14.34 4.02
CA GLY A 180 -6.61 15.24 3.71
C GLY A 180 -6.42 16.35 4.74
N ARG A 181 -7.46 16.74 5.48
CA ARG A 181 -7.33 17.78 6.53
C ARG A 181 -6.29 17.41 7.59
N VAL A 182 -6.15 16.14 7.88
CA VAL A 182 -5.13 15.61 8.80
C VAL A 182 -3.98 14.94 8.03
N GLY A 183 -4.32 14.20 6.98
CA GLY A 183 -3.37 13.42 6.18
C GLY A 183 -2.25 14.27 5.57
N VAL A 184 -2.54 15.48 5.07
CA VAL A 184 -1.53 16.37 4.48
C VAL A 184 -0.49 16.82 5.51
N PHE A 185 -0.89 17.14 6.73
CA PHE A 185 0.07 17.52 7.79
C PHE A 185 0.96 16.35 8.18
N ILE A 186 0.39 15.14 8.29
CA ILE A 186 1.15 13.92 8.58
C ILE A 186 2.09 13.62 7.41
N ALA A 187 1.62 13.74 6.16
CA ALA A 187 2.43 13.50 4.98
C ALA A 187 3.61 14.48 4.88
N LEU A 188 3.40 15.76 5.14
CA LEU A 188 4.46 16.76 5.17
C LEU A 188 5.49 16.46 6.26
N ALA A 189 5.05 16.19 7.49
CA ALA A 189 5.94 15.84 8.58
C ALA A 189 6.73 14.56 8.29
N GLY A 190 6.05 13.53 7.75
CA GLY A 190 6.67 12.26 7.39
C GLY A 190 7.68 12.40 6.25
N ILE A 191 7.37 13.17 5.20
CA ILE A 191 8.32 13.43 4.11
C ILE A 191 9.53 14.20 4.62
N LEU A 192 9.35 15.22 5.45
CA LEU A 192 10.45 15.97 6.07
C LEU A 192 11.31 15.02 6.91
N TYR A 193 10.70 14.18 7.74
CA TYR A 193 11.42 13.17 8.51
C TYR A 193 12.26 12.24 7.59
N LEU A 194 11.68 11.73 6.53
CA LEU A 194 12.39 10.88 5.57
C LEU A 194 13.57 11.60 4.94
N LEU A 195 13.42 12.87 4.55
CA LEU A 195 14.49 13.65 3.93
C LEU A 195 15.70 13.84 4.84
N PHE A 196 15.46 14.13 6.12
CA PHE A 196 16.53 14.41 7.06
C PHE A 196 17.16 13.15 7.67
N PHE A 197 16.36 12.14 7.97
CA PHE A 197 16.81 10.98 8.75
C PHE A 197 17.05 9.73 7.93
N SER A 198 16.38 9.51 6.79
CA SER A 198 16.48 8.25 6.05
C SER A 198 17.88 7.97 5.54
N SER A 199 18.61 9.01 5.11
CA SER A 199 19.97 8.85 4.61
C SER A 199 20.95 8.30 5.65
N GLY A 200 20.78 8.67 6.93
CA GLY A 200 21.62 8.20 8.02
C GLY A 200 21.19 6.86 8.63
N LEU A 201 19.87 6.62 8.67
CA LEU A 201 19.31 5.41 9.30
C LEU A 201 19.38 4.18 8.40
N LEU A 202 19.34 4.36 7.07
CA LEU A 202 19.31 3.24 6.14
C LEU A 202 20.73 2.74 5.86
N PRO A 203 20.97 1.40 5.95
CA PRO A 203 22.26 0.82 5.69
C PRO A 203 22.66 0.99 4.22
N GLU A 204 23.96 1.07 3.97
CA GLU A 204 24.51 0.90 2.64
C GLU A 204 24.32 -0.57 2.22
N ALA A 205 23.92 -0.79 0.97
CA ALA A 205 23.73 -2.14 0.47
C ALA A 205 25.02 -2.96 0.71
N ARG A 206 24.87 -4.09 1.40
CA ARG A 206 25.94 -5.07 1.48
C ARG A 206 26.29 -5.46 0.05
N LYS A 207 27.54 -5.25 -0.40
CA LYS A 207 28.04 -5.86 -1.62
C LYS A 207 27.76 -7.36 -1.51
N ASN A 208 26.95 -7.89 -2.40
CA ASN A 208 26.81 -9.34 -2.50
C ASN A 208 28.18 -9.88 -2.90
N THR A 209 28.87 -10.47 -1.95
CA THR A 209 30.09 -11.28 -2.16
C THR A 209 29.82 -12.56 -2.96
N ALA A 210 28.62 -12.69 -3.55
CA ALA A 210 28.26 -13.85 -4.37
C ALA A 210 28.64 -13.71 -5.85
N ASP A 211 29.08 -12.54 -6.30
CA ASP A 211 29.50 -12.33 -7.69
C ASP A 211 31.01 -12.56 -7.94
N ASP A 212 31.80 -12.77 -6.86
CA ASP A 212 33.25 -13.02 -6.96
C ASP A 212 33.59 -14.53 -7.00
N GLU A 213 32.63 -15.45 -7.04
CA GLU A 213 32.85 -16.90 -7.01
C GLU A 213 32.71 -17.58 -8.39
N TYR A 214 32.55 -16.78 -9.46
CA TYR A 214 32.47 -17.27 -10.85
C TYR A 214 33.43 -16.48 -11.77
N VAL A 215 34.74 -16.40 -11.41
CA VAL A 215 35.81 -16.06 -12.33
C VAL A 215 36.88 -17.15 -12.32
#